data_5dd4dbf1d3fc2c111371d6dd9bf307de
#
_entry.id   5dd4dbf1d3fc2c111371d6dd9bf307de
#
_cell.length_a   1.000
_cell.length_b   1.000
_cell.length_c   1.000
_cell.angle_alpha   90.00
_cell.angle_beta   90.00
_cell.angle_gamma   90.00
#
_symmetry.space_group_name_H-M   'P 1'
#
loop_
_entity.id
_entity.type
_entity.pdbx_description
1 polymer ?
#
loop_
_entity_poly.entity_id
_entity_poly.type
_entity_poly.pdbx_seq_one_letter_code
_entity_poly.pdbx_strand_id
1 'polypeptide(L)'
;WAEIIPSDQTDGNPYEALTGRIKLLVEPNEKTSVKFTYWRQDSEQEFANRLTYPSPPAIDNVFGETFSDYTIYILDVAYDLGFAMLESTTGYMENTVISNNGGFIPGIGNFSSLWPLDSENFNEDIRLTSKSEGAWSWIVGAFYQDGETFGGQDVLLPDFGFNSINASNLLSSESWAIYGEASRTSEDEKWVLTIGGRYYEEKRSFTENSSVELLTPLTGSPDPIVTNTVGTDSATNDTFNPRLNVAYYPNENSMLYFEAAKGFRSGSITSTAIMTASNTTLGGTNYDNASEPDTLWNYTIGGKWNLGSVSIDLAAFFYDWGDAQVEISPALQTIVIPVADIEGRGIDLTIAWDTPIDGLSLYFSGNTNEVELDNVDEAIVTKLPFMGDGSQLPGTAKSTYSIRANLIRPLNNDMTLNANALFVQRDSVQSVFDGRIAPSIELLNANIGISKDNWKFGLFGRNLTEEEGPMSMVGGQHSIPFPRTIGLSLETNF
;
A
#
# COMPACT_ATOMS: atom_id res chain seq x y z
N TRP A 1 18.48 17.78 -2.30
CA TRP A 1 19.20 17.63 -1.03
C TRP A 1 20.11 16.40 -0.99
N ALA A 2 19.98 15.51 -1.94
CA ALA A 2 20.89 14.37 -2.07
C ALA A 2 22.08 14.77 -2.94
N GLU A 3 23.29 14.36 -2.52
CA GLU A 3 24.51 14.51 -3.27
C GLU A 3 24.88 13.15 -3.87
N ILE A 4 25.19 13.11 -5.16
CA ILE A 4 25.62 11.91 -5.85
C ILE A 4 27.14 11.91 -5.89
N ILE A 5 27.74 10.97 -5.16
CA ILE A 5 29.19 10.77 -5.14
C ILE A 5 29.52 9.60 -6.10
N PRO A 6 30.45 9.76 -7.07
CA PRO A 6 31.51 10.79 -7.16
C PRO A 6 31.23 11.96 -8.10
N SER A 7 30.00 12.16 -8.61
CA SER A 7 29.73 13.13 -9.69
C SER A 7 29.72 14.60 -9.25
N ASP A 8 29.84 14.91 -7.94
CA ASP A 8 29.65 16.26 -7.36
C ASP A 8 28.28 16.88 -7.72
N GLN A 9 27.31 16.07 -8.13
CA GLN A 9 25.98 16.53 -8.46
C GLN A 9 25.20 16.81 -7.20
N THR A 10 24.83 18.07 -6.97
CA THR A 10 23.87 18.50 -5.95
C THR A 10 22.47 18.44 -6.54
N ASP A 11 21.44 18.18 -5.72
CA ASP A 11 20.07 17.92 -6.17
C ASP A 11 19.91 16.62 -7.01
N GLY A 12 20.45 15.53 -6.48
CA GLY A 12 20.45 14.23 -7.15
C GLY A 12 19.09 13.52 -7.18
N ASN A 13 17.97 14.15 -6.75
CA ASN A 13 16.63 13.57 -6.76
C ASN A 13 15.53 14.59 -7.13
N PRO A 14 15.66 15.30 -8.28
CA PRO A 14 14.60 16.17 -8.74
C PRO A 14 13.34 15.35 -9.05
N TYR A 15 12.20 15.97 -8.85
CA TYR A 15 10.90 15.43 -9.19
C TYR A 15 10.10 16.52 -9.92
N GLU A 16 9.65 16.19 -11.11
CA GLU A 16 8.78 17.05 -11.90
C GLU A 16 7.45 16.33 -12.15
N ALA A 17 6.33 17.04 -12.04
CA ALA A 17 5.02 16.49 -12.36
C ALA A 17 4.11 17.55 -12.95
N LEU A 18 3.43 17.18 -14.02
CA LEU A 18 2.34 17.94 -14.61
C LEU A 18 1.03 17.17 -14.42
N THR A 19 0.08 17.77 -13.74
CA THR A 19 -1.21 17.13 -13.46
C THR A 19 -2.36 18.00 -13.95
N GLY A 20 -3.31 17.40 -14.67
CA GLY A 20 -4.53 18.04 -15.11
C GLY A 20 -5.77 17.21 -14.77
N ARG A 21 -6.86 17.87 -14.35
CA ARG A 21 -8.14 17.22 -14.07
C ARG A 21 -9.30 18.07 -14.58
N ILE A 22 -10.24 17.42 -15.28
CA ILE A 22 -11.51 18.02 -15.72
C ILE A 22 -12.64 17.20 -15.11
N LYS A 23 -13.63 17.89 -14.54
CA LYS A 23 -14.88 17.27 -14.07
C LYS A 23 -16.06 18.00 -14.69
N LEU A 24 -16.97 17.23 -15.27
CA LEU A 24 -18.23 17.72 -15.81
C LEU A 24 -19.38 17.01 -15.11
N LEU A 25 -20.26 17.78 -14.49
CA LEU A 25 -21.50 17.28 -13.87
C LEU A 25 -22.69 17.79 -14.69
N VAL A 26 -23.59 16.88 -15.06
CA VAL A 26 -24.83 17.18 -15.76
C VAL A 26 -25.99 16.54 -15.01
N GLU A 27 -26.97 17.33 -14.64
CA GLU A 27 -28.19 16.91 -13.96
C GLU A 27 -29.39 17.24 -14.86
N PRO A 28 -29.75 16.33 -15.82
CA PRO A 28 -30.82 16.63 -16.80
C PRO A 28 -32.20 16.78 -16.15
N ASN A 29 -32.40 16.19 -14.99
CA ASN A 29 -33.59 16.27 -14.15
C ASN A 29 -33.25 15.92 -12.69
N GLU A 30 -34.21 16.07 -11.78
CA GLU A 30 -34.04 15.82 -10.33
C GLU A 30 -33.69 14.36 -9.97
N LYS A 31 -33.84 13.44 -10.89
CA LYS A 31 -33.62 11.99 -10.67
C LYS A 31 -32.30 11.48 -11.27
N THR A 32 -31.67 12.26 -12.13
CA THR A 32 -30.53 11.79 -12.92
C THR A 32 -29.33 12.69 -12.71
N SER A 33 -28.21 12.09 -12.32
CA SER A 33 -26.91 12.76 -12.25
C SER A 33 -25.91 11.99 -13.10
N VAL A 34 -25.17 12.69 -13.96
CA VAL A 34 -24.11 12.14 -14.80
C VAL A 34 -22.85 12.96 -14.56
N LYS A 35 -21.80 12.32 -14.06
CA LYS A 35 -20.53 12.96 -13.80
C LYS A 35 -19.42 12.30 -14.63
N PHE A 36 -18.74 13.09 -15.45
CA PHE A 36 -17.56 12.66 -16.17
C PHE A 36 -16.32 13.28 -15.52
N THR A 37 -15.29 12.46 -15.31
CA THR A 37 -13.98 12.90 -14.81
C THR A 37 -12.89 12.43 -15.77
N TYR A 38 -12.04 13.34 -16.16
CA TYR A 38 -10.78 13.07 -16.86
C TYR A 38 -9.63 13.53 -15.96
N TRP A 39 -8.62 12.69 -15.82
CA TRP A 39 -7.40 13.01 -15.09
C TRP A 39 -6.18 12.51 -15.85
N ARG A 40 -5.18 13.33 -15.97
CA ARG A 40 -3.88 12.97 -16.52
C ARG A 40 -2.77 13.49 -15.64
N GLN A 41 -1.72 12.70 -15.48
CA GLN A 41 -0.47 13.08 -14.83
C GLN A 41 0.70 12.53 -15.62
N ASP A 42 1.66 13.38 -15.91
CA ASP A 42 2.99 13.06 -16.41
C ASP A 42 3.98 13.38 -15.30
N SER A 43 4.87 12.47 -14.95
CA SER A 43 5.88 12.71 -13.92
C SER A 43 7.21 12.07 -14.25
N GLU A 44 8.27 12.74 -13.84
CA GLU A 44 9.64 12.30 -13.94
C GLU A 44 10.31 12.44 -12.58
N GLN A 45 11.00 11.40 -12.14
CA GLN A 45 11.77 11.36 -10.93
C GLN A 45 13.17 10.81 -11.23
N GLU A 46 14.18 11.62 -10.97
CA GLU A 46 15.55 11.15 -10.92
C GLU A 46 15.87 10.71 -9.48
N PHE A 47 16.46 9.56 -9.29
CA PHE A 47 16.89 8.96 -8.02
C PHE A 47 15.82 8.92 -6.91
N ALA A 48 15.44 7.73 -6.49
CA ALA A 48 14.67 7.54 -5.27
C ALA A 48 15.51 7.87 -4.03
N ASN A 49 14.86 8.29 -2.91
CA ASN A 49 15.48 8.49 -1.59
C ASN A 49 15.94 7.16 -0.98
N ARG A 50 16.83 6.43 -1.66
CA ARG A 50 17.36 5.15 -1.20
C ARG A 50 18.85 5.24 -1.02
N LEU A 51 19.29 4.85 0.17
CA LEU A 51 20.71 4.77 0.51
C LEU A 51 21.06 3.34 0.94
N THR A 52 22.33 2.98 0.84
CA THR A 52 22.85 1.73 1.40
C THR A 52 23.13 1.89 2.89
N TYR A 53 22.70 0.98 3.74
CA TYR A 53 22.90 1.04 5.19
C TYR A 53 23.57 -0.24 5.74
N PRO A 54 24.52 -0.16 6.66
CA PRO A 54 25.28 1.05 7.00
C PRO A 54 26.01 1.57 5.78
N SER A 55 25.98 2.88 5.56
CA SER A 55 26.65 3.47 4.40
C SER A 55 28.11 3.06 4.34
N PRO A 56 28.53 2.17 3.44
CA PRO A 56 29.93 2.16 3.05
C PRO A 56 30.20 3.44 2.28
N PRO A 57 31.42 3.93 2.27
CA PRO A 57 31.77 5.07 1.45
C PRO A 57 31.40 4.72 -0.01
N ALA A 58 30.53 5.55 -0.59
CA ALA A 58 30.21 5.61 -2.01
C ALA A 58 29.94 4.26 -2.72
N ILE A 59 28.69 4.00 -3.05
CA ILE A 59 28.39 3.14 -4.19
C ILE A 59 28.68 4.00 -5.42
N ASP A 60 29.82 3.71 -6.08
CA ASP A 60 30.15 4.36 -7.34
C ASP A 60 29.07 4.00 -8.39
N ASN A 61 28.51 5.01 -9.07
CA ASN A 61 27.60 4.89 -10.19
C ASN A 61 26.19 4.34 -9.86
N VAL A 62 25.54 4.74 -8.79
CA VAL A 62 24.10 4.52 -8.62
C VAL A 62 23.37 5.58 -9.45
N PHE A 63 22.50 5.13 -10.35
CA PHE A 63 21.56 6.01 -11.07
C PHE A 63 20.16 5.41 -11.00
N GLY A 64 19.16 6.26 -11.13
CA GLY A 64 17.78 5.82 -11.22
C GLY A 64 16.93 6.94 -11.80
N GLU A 65 16.14 6.59 -12.79
CA GLU A 65 15.15 7.46 -13.41
C GLU A 65 13.84 6.71 -13.47
N THR A 66 12.74 7.38 -13.16
CA THR A 66 11.42 6.81 -13.33
C THR A 66 10.53 7.83 -14.01
N PHE A 67 10.02 7.45 -15.17
CA PHE A 67 8.99 8.18 -15.91
C PHE A 67 7.66 7.48 -15.66
N SER A 68 6.63 8.24 -15.33
CA SER A 68 5.28 7.71 -15.17
C SER A 68 4.28 8.66 -15.82
N ASP A 69 3.46 8.10 -16.71
CA ASP A 69 2.33 8.75 -17.36
C ASP A 69 1.09 7.92 -17.05
N TYR A 70 0.05 8.55 -16.54
CA TYR A 70 -1.24 7.88 -16.44
C TYR A 70 -2.40 8.78 -16.84
N THR A 71 -3.39 8.16 -17.46
CA THR A 71 -4.63 8.80 -17.85
C THR A 71 -5.81 8.00 -17.31
N ILE A 72 -6.77 8.68 -16.67
CA ILE A 72 -7.96 8.07 -16.09
C ILE A 72 -9.21 8.76 -16.62
N TYR A 73 -10.17 7.95 -17.06
CA TYR A 73 -11.52 8.35 -17.42
C TYR A 73 -12.51 7.69 -16.48
N ILE A 74 -13.42 8.47 -15.89
CA ILE A 74 -14.48 7.94 -15.04
C ILE A 74 -15.81 8.53 -15.48
N LEU A 75 -16.80 7.66 -15.65
CA LEU A 75 -18.20 8.03 -15.88
C LEU A 75 -19.04 7.48 -14.73
N ASP A 76 -19.59 8.38 -13.91
CA ASP A 76 -20.55 8.05 -12.86
C ASP A 76 -21.95 8.42 -13.34
N VAL A 77 -22.88 7.48 -13.27
CA VAL A 77 -24.30 7.70 -13.55
C VAL A 77 -25.11 7.30 -12.35
N ALA A 78 -25.93 8.19 -11.82
CA ALA A 78 -26.85 7.90 -10.74
C ALA A 78 -28.29 8.19 -11.18
N TYR A 79 -29.22 7.26 -10.87
CA TYR A 79 -30.64 7.38 -11.17
C TYR A 79 -31.52 7.03 -9.98
N ASP A 80 -32.39 7.97 -9.61
CA ASP A 80 -33.34 7.80 -8.52
C ASP A 80 -34.59 7.05 -8.98
N LEU A 81 -34.71 5.78 -8.55
CA LEU A 81 -35.90 4.93 -8.78
C LEU A 81 -37.03 5.21 -7.80
N GLY A 82 -36.81 6.09 -6.80
CA GLY A 82 -37.78 6.37 -5.73
C GLY A 82 -37.57 5.44 -4.52
N PHE A 83 -37.57 4.14 -4.69
CA PHE A 83 -37.34 3.14 -3.63
C PHE A 83 -35.85 2.79 -3.46
N ALA A 84 -35.04 3.03 -4.48
CA ALA A 84 -33.61 2.76 -4.51
C ALA A 84 -32.88 3.78 -5.40
N MET A 85 -31.58 3.94 -5.17
CA MET A 85 -30.66 4.62 -6.07
C MET A 85 -29.95 3.57 -6.92
N LEU A 86 -30.04 3.71 -8.23
CA LEU A 86 -29.22 2.95 -9.19
C LEU A 86 -27.98 3.78 -9.49
N GLU A 87 -26.81 3.19 -9.30
CA GLU A 87 -25.52 3.82 -9.58
C GLU A 87 -24.70 2.91 -10.50
N SER A 88 -24.03 3.52 -11.48
CA SER A 88 -23.08 2.87 -12.36
C SER A 88 -21.82 3.71 -12.37
N THR A 89 -20.65 3.09 -12.16
CA THR A 89 -19.34 3.71 -12.27
C THR A 89 -18.51 2.93 -13.28
N THR A 90 -18.26 3.54 -14.44
CA THR A 90 -17.35 3.02 -15.47
C THR A 90 -16.02 3.71 -15.36
N GLY A 91 -14.94 2.96 -15.26
CA GLY A 91 -13.56 3.46 -15.22
C GLY A 91 -12.73 2.89 -16.37
N TYR A 92 -11.86 3.71 -16.94
CA TYR A 92 -10.82 3.27 -17.85
C TYR A 92 -9.52 3.98 -17.51
N MET A 93 -8.44 3.23 -17.38
CA MET A 93 -7.11 3.73 -17.03
C MET A 93 -6.06 3.20 -18.01
N GLU A 94 -5.18 4.09 -18.44
CA GLU A 94 -3.93 3.79 -19.13
C GLU A 94 -2.78 4.27 -18.25
N ASN A 95 -1.73 3.47 -18.13
CA ASN A 95 -0.56 3.82 -17.34
C ASN A 95 0.71 3.27 -18.00
N THR A 96 1.70 4.14 -18.22
CA THR A 96 3.03 3.76 -18.65
C THR A 96 4.04 4.15 -17.59
N VAL A 97 4.86 3.20 -17.15
CA VAL A 97 5.99 3.43 -16.24
C VAL A 97 7.26 2.88 -16.86
N ILE A 98 8.30 3.70 -16.90
CA ILE A 98 9.64 3.26 -17.31
C ILE A 98 10.57 3.57 -16.15
N SER A 99 11.15 2.54 -15.54
CA SER A 99 12.14 2.68 -14.48
C SER A 99 13.49 2.16 -14.98
N ASN A 100 14.49 3.02 -14.92
CA ASN A 100 15.87 2.70 -15.29
C ASN A 100 16.75 2.88 -14.05
N ASN A 101 17.36 1.81 -13.58
CA ASN A 101 18.16 1.81 -12.37
C ASN A 101 19.51 1.14 -12.63
N GLY A 102 20.52 1.55 -11.89
CA GLY A 102 21.82 0.91 -11.95
C GLY A 102 22.65 1.17 -10.70
N GLY A 103 23.72 0.44 -10.58
CA GLY A 103 24.59 0.55 -9.43
C GLY A 103 25.67 -0.51 -9.43
N PHE A 104 26.31 -0.67 -8.27
CA PHE A 104 27.37 -1.63 -8.04
C PHE A 104 26.98 -2.64 -6.97
N ILE A 105 27.11 -3.94 -7.26
CA ILE A 105 26.90 -5.02 -6.30
C ILE A 105 28.26 -5.58 -5.87
N PRO A 106 28.62 -5.51 -4.57
CA PRO A 106 29.87 -6.07 -4.08
C PRO A 106 30.03 -7.54 -4.42
N GLY A 107 31.17 -7.90 -5.05
CA GLY A 107 31.46 -9.26 -5.48
C GLY A 107 30.90 -9.66 -6.85
N ILE A 108 30.13 -8.79 -7.49
CA ILE A 108 29.56 -8.98 -8.82
C ILE A 108 30.01 -7.88 -9.78
N GLY A 109 29.94 -6.60 -9.38
CA GLY A 109 30.28 -5.47 -10.23
C GLY A 109 29.10 -4.56 -10.54
N ASN A 110 29.22 -3.79 -11.63
CA ASN A 110 28.19 -2.86 -12.06
C ASN A 110 26.98 -3.60 -12.67
N PHE A 111 25.79 -3.07 -12.44
CA PHE A 111 24.57 -3.51 -13.11
C PHE A 111 23.75 -2.31 -13.63
N SER A 112 22.96 -2.56 -14.65
CA SER A 112 21.91 -1.68 -15.13
C SER A 112 20.63 -2.47 -15.31
N SER A 113 19.50 -1.92 -14.91
CA SER A 113 18.20 -2.57 -14.98
C SER A 113 17.16 -1.62 -15.55
N LEU A 114 16.49 -2.04 -16.61
CA LEU A 114 15.38 -1.34 -17.25
C LEU A 114 14.08 -2.10 -17.02
N TRP A 115 13.04 -1.39 -16.58
CA TRP A 115 11.73 -1.94 -16.24
C TRP A 115 10.64 -1.12 -16.95
N PRO A 116 10.30 -1.44 -18.19
CA PRO A 116 9.10 -0.88 -18.84
C PRO A 116 7.84 -1.60 -18.33
N LEU A 117 6.78 -0.82 -18.14
CA LEU A 117 5.46 -1.32 -17.78
C LEU A 117 4.41 -0.46 -18.47
N ASP A 118 3.52 -1.10 -19.24
CA ASP A 118 2.35 -0.49 -19.84
C ASP A 118 1.11 -1.24 -19.36
N SER A 119 0.12 -0.52 -18.84
CA SER A 119 -1.09 -1.12 -18.29
C SER A 119 -2.33 -0.43 -18.82
N GLU A 120 -3.33 -1.23 -19.17
CA GLU A 120 -4.68 -0.78 -19.47
C GLU A 120 -5.66 -1.51 -18.55
N ASN A 121 -6.65 -0.80 -18.03
CA ASN A 121 -7.65 -1.39 -17.15
C ASN A 121 -9.01 -0.74 -17.39
N PHE A 122 -10.00 -1.58 -17.69
CA PHE A 122 -11.41 -1.23 -17.73
C PHE A 122 -12.12 -1.82 -16.51
N ASN A 123 -13.00 -1.05 -15.87
CA ASN A 123 -13.85 -1.56 -14.81
C ASN A 123 -15.26 -0.96 -14.87
N GLU A 124 -16.23 -1.73 -14.39
CA GLU A 124 -17.63 -1.34 -14.27
C GLU A 124 -18.19 -1.85 -12.94
N ASP A 125 -18.80 -0.97 -12.17
CA ASP A 125 -19.58 -1.32 -10.97
C ASP A 125 -20.99 -0.79 -11.12
N ILE A 126 -21.97 -1.69 -11.06
CA ILE A 126 -23.41 -1.34 -11.09
C ILE A 126 -24.01 -1.78 -9.78
N ARG A 127 -24.65 -0.85 -9.07
CA ARG A 127 -25.27 -1.15 -7.79
C ARG A 127 -26.60 -0.47 -7.57
N LEU A 128 -27.44 -1.11 -6.76
CA LEU A 128 -28.69 -0.60 -6.24
C LEU A 128 -28.57 -0.45 -4.73
N THR A 129 -28.81 0.75 -4.22
CA THR A 129 -28.83 1.06 -2.80
C THR A 129 -30.23 1.46 -2.37
N SER A 130 -30.78 0.81 -1.35
CA SER A 130 -32.11 1.12 -0.85
C SER A 130 -32.20 2.56 -0.32
N LYS A 131 -33.37 3.18 -0.51
CA LYS A 131 -33.72 4.51 0.06
C LYS A 131 -34.70 4.38 1.23
N SER A 132 -34.83 3.19 1.82
CA SER A 132 -35.78 2.93 2.88
C SER A 132 -35.45 3.75 4.12
N GLU A 133 -36.43 4.48 4.64
CA GLU A 133 -36.41 5.08 5.99
C GLU A 133 -36.85 4.07 7.08
N GLY A 134 -37.08 2.81 6.69
CA GLY A 134 -37.55 1.73 7.56
C GLY A 134 -36.43 0.98 8.26
N ALA A 135 -36.79 -0.07 8.98
CA ALA A 135 -35.86 -0.90 9.74
C ALA A 135 -34.83 -1.66 8.86
N TRP A 136 -35.03 -1.73 7.56
CA TRP A 136 -34.17 -2.43 6.61
C TRP A 136 -33.49 -1.46 5.64
N SER A 137 -32.18 -1.62 5.49
CA SER A 137 -31.41 -1.06 4.39
C SER A 137 -30.62 -2.17 3.69
N TRP A 138 -30.39 -2.02 2.38
CA TRP A 138 -29.67 -3.02 1.60
C TRP A 138 -28.95 -2.38 0.43
N ILE A 139 -27.90 -3.08 -0.01
CA ILE A 139 -27.19 -2.82 -1.25
C ILE A 139 -27.00 -4.15 -1.98
N VAL A 140 -27.15 -4.14 -3.30
CA VAL A 140 -26.77 -5.25 -4.18
C VAL A 140 -26.06 -4.68 -5.39
N GLY A 141 -25.06 -5.39 -5.90
CA GLY A 141 -24.31 -4.93 -7.06
C GLY A 141 -23.59 -6.05 -7.80
N ALA A 142 -23.07 -5.65 -8.96
CA ALA A 142 -22.22 -6.46 -9.81
C ALA A 142 -21.02 -5.63 -10.25
N PHE A 143 -19.88 -6.28 -10.31
CA PHE A 143 -18.60 -5.69 -10.72
C PHE A 143 -18.00 -6.50 -11.86
N TYR A 144 -17.37 -5.83 -12.80
CA TYR A 144 -16.58 -6.41 -13.87
C TYR A 144 -15.28 -5.63 -14.04
N GLN A 145 -14.20 -6.32 -14.32
CA GLN A 145 -12.91 -5.73 -14.63
C GLN A 145 -12.20 -6.56 -15.71
N ASP A 146 -11.57 -5.86 -16.65
CA ASP A 146 -10.69 -6.41 -17.67
C ASP A 146 -9.44 -5.55 -17.74
N GLY A 147 -8.28 -6.17 -17.58
CA GLY A 147 -7.00 -5.47 -17.50
C GLY A 147 -5.87 -6.25 -18.13
N GLU A 148 -5.01 -5.52 -18.81
CA GLU A 148 -3.76 -6.04 -19.35
C GLU A 148 -2.58 -5.21 -18.84
N THR A 149 -1.49 -5.89 -18.52
CA THR A 149 -0.23 -5.26 -18.16
C THR A 149 0.90 -5.92 -18.95
N PHE A 150 1.48 -5.16 -19.86
CA PHE A 150 2.75 -5.51 -20.49
C PHE A 150 3.88 -5.04 -19.57
N GLY A 151 4.79 -5.94 -19.23
CA GLY A 151 5.98 -5.63 -18.43
C GLY A 151 7.23 -6.19 -19.07
N GLY A 152 8.35 -5.59 -18.75
CA GLY A 152 9.66 -6.08 -19.16
C GLY A 152 10.68 -5.92 -18.05
N GLN A 153 11.75 -6.67 -18.17
CA GLN A 153 12.93 -6.51 -17.32
C GLN A 153 14.18 -6.86 -18.11
N ASP A 154 15.07 -5.90 -18.24
CA ASP A 154 16.40 -6.11 -18.76
C ASP A 154 17.42 -5.82 -17.66
N VAL A 155 18.25 -6.79 -17.30
CA VAL A 155 19.34 -6.61 -16.34
C VAL A 155 20.66 -6.91 -17.05
N LEU A 156 21.43 -5.86 -17.27
CA LEU A 156 22.76 -5.93 -17.85
C LEU A 156 23.83 -5.94 -16.74
N LEU A 157 24.80 -6.84 -16.86
CA LEU A 157 26.02 -6.86 -16.06
C LEU A 157 27.22 -6.45 -16.94
N PRO A 158 27.54 -5.14 -17.04
CA PRO A 158 28.52 -4.63 -18.00
C PRO A 158 29.91 -5.21 -17.82
N ASP A 159 30.32 -5.48 -16.57
CA ASP A 159 31.66 -6.02 -16.24
C ASP A 159 31.85 -7.47 -16.77
N PHE A 160 30.77 -8.16 -17.05
CA PHE A 160 30.75 -9.50 -17.64
C PHE A 160 30.36 -9.50 -19.13
N GLY A 161 29.80 -8.40 -19.63
CA GLY A 161 29.44 -8.23 -21.04
C GLY A 161 28.20 -9.00 -21.50
N PHE A 162 27.26 -9.34 -20.58
CA PHE A 162 26.02 -10.04 -20.94
C PHE A 162 24.79 -9.53 -20.16
N ASN A 163 23.61 -9.85 -20.66
CA ASN A 163 22.34 -9.62 -19.96
C ASN A 163 22.08 -10.81 -19.03
N SER A 164 21.98 -10.53 -17.73
CA SER A 164 21.60 -11.53 -16.72
C SER A 164 20.12 -11.86 -16.78
N ILE A 165 19.28 -10.90 -17.14
CA ILE A 165 17.84 -11.07 -17.34
C ILE A 165 17.47 -10.30 -18.60
N ASN A 166 16.69 -10.96 -19.47
CA ASN A 166 15.97 -10.33 -20.56
C ASN A 166 14.58 -10.93 -20.57
N ALA A 167 13.59 -10.18 -20.17
CA ALA A 167 12.23 -10.65 -20.03
C ALA A 167 11.21 -9.66 -20.60
N SER A 168 10.21 -10.23 -21.26
CA SER A 168 8.98 -9.52 -21.63
C SER A 168 7.77 -10.35 -21.27
N ASN A 169 6.81 -9.75 -20.61
CA ASN A 169 5.66 -10.43 -20.03
C ASN A 169 4.37 -9.69 -20.40
N LEU A 170 3.31 -10.44 -20.61
CA LEU A 170 1.95 -9.93 -20.69
C LEU A 170 1.11 -10.63 -19.62
N LEU A 171 0.64 -9.87 -18.66
CA LEU A 171 -0.33 -10.29 -17.67
C LEU A 171 -1.71 -9.78 -18.06
N SER A 172 -2.69 -10.68 -18.27
CA SER A 172 -4.09 -10.34 -18.49
C SER A 172 -4.92 -10.83 -17.31
N SER A 173 -5.89 -10.06 -16.88
CA SER A 173 -6.82 -10.39 -15.79
C SER A 173 -8.22 -9.99 -16.17
N GLU A 174 -9.14 -10.95 -16.19
CA GLU A 174 -10.57 -10.74 -16.36
C GLU A 174 -11.28 -11.20 -15.10
N SER A 175 -12.06 -10.34 -14.46
CA SER A 175 -12.74 -10.67 -13.22
C SER A 175 -14.17 -10.13 -13.17
N TRP A 176 -15.01 -10.83 -12.41
CA TRP A 176 -16.36 -10.39 -12.10
C TRP A 176 -16.74 -10.73 -10.67
N ALA A 177 -17.69 -9.99 -10.14
CA ALA A 177 -18.25 -10.27 -8.84
C ALA A 177 -19.75 -9.92 -8.78
N ILE A 178 -20.47 -10.65 -7.94
CA ILE A 178 -21.78 -10.24 -7.43
C ILE A 178 -21.70 -10.09 -5.92
N TYR A 179 -22.34 -9.07 -5.40
CA TYR A 179 -22.29 -8.79 -3.97
C TYR A 179 -23.61 -8.22 -3.45
N GLY A 180 -23.81 -8.36 -2.17
CA GLY A 180 -24.91 -7.72 -1.49
C GLY A 180 -24.74 -7.72 0.01
N GLU A 181 -25.40 -6.75 0.64
CA GLU A 181 -25.44 -6.59 2.08
C GLU A 181 -26.82 -6.11 2.48
N ALA A 182 -27.32 -6.61 3.60
CA ALA A 182 -28.55 -6.14 4.20
C ALA A 182 -28.35 -5.85 5.69
N SER A 183 -28.87 -4.72 6.13
CA SER A 183 -28.82 -4.30 7.52
C SER A 183 -30.24 -4.18 8.08
N ARG A 184 -30.41 -4.59 9.31
CA ARG A 184 -31.65 -4.43 10.06
C ARG A 184 -31.44 -3.70 11.37
N THR A 185 -32.15 -2.61 11.55
CA THR A 185 -32.20 -1.87 12.81
C THR A 185 -33.36 -2.40 13.66
N SER A 186 -33.14 -2.61 14.95
CA SER A 186 -34.19 -3.02 15.90
C SER A 186 -35.21 -1.89 16.11
N GLU A 187 -36.41 -2.25 16.65
CA GLU A 187 -37.48 -1.27 16.91
C GLU A 187 -37.10 -0.20 17.94
N ASP A 188 -36.20 -0.53 18.86
CA ASP A 188 -35.68 0.40 19.86
C ASP A 188 -34.42 1.16 19.37
N GLU A 189 -34.05 0.99 18.09
CA GLU A 189 -32.90 1.59 17.40
C GLU A 189 -31.54 1.30 18.07
N LYS A 190 -31.49 0.35 19.01
CA LYS A 190 -30.27 0.04 19.75
C LYS A 190 -29.37 -0.99 19.08
N TRP A 191 -29.93 -1.84 18.25
CA TRP A 191 -29.18 -2.91 17.58
C TRP A 191 -29.25 -2.74 16.06
N VAL A 192 -28.10 -2.87 15.40
CA VAL A 192 -28.00 -2.99 13.96
C VAL A 192 -27.28 -4.28 13.63
N LEU A 193 -27.96 -5.16 12.92
CA LEU A 193 -27.38 -6.40 12.38
C LEU A 193 -27.17 -6.21 10.88
N THR A 194 -25.95 -6.42 10.41
CA THR A 194 -25.58 -6.37 9.00
C THR A 194 -25.01 -7.72 8.58
N ILE A 195 -25.54 -8.26 7.48
CA ILE A 195 -25.06 -9.50 6.86
C ILE A 195 -24.82 -9.21 5.38
N GLY A 196 -23.64 -9.57 4.91
CA GLY A 196 -23.26 -9.39 3.51
C GLY A 196 -22.42 -10.53 2.97
N GLY A 197 -22.22 -10.50 1.66
CA GLY A 197 -21.35 -11.44 0.99
C GLY A 197 -21.02 -10.98 -0.43
N ARG A 198 -19.88 -11.41 -0.91
CA ARG A 198 -19.39 -11.20 -2.28
C ARG A 198 -18.89 -12.53 -2.83
N TYR A 199 -19.40 -12.93 -3.97
CA TYR A 199 -18.79 -13.96 -4.79
C TYR A 199 -17.96 -13.28 -5.87
N TYR A 200 -16.73 -13.73 -6.04
CA TYR A 200 -15.75 -13.18 -6.99
C TYR A 200 -15.11 -14.32 -7.75
N GLU A 201 -14.88 -14.12 -9.04
CA GLU A 201 -14.13 -15.01 -9.90
C GLU A 201 -13.18 -14.18 -10.76
N GLU A 202 -11.95 -14.65 -10.90
CA GLU A 202 -10.91 -14.04 -11.72
C GLU A 202 -10.19 -15.10 -12.54
N LYS A 203 -10.04 -14.81 -13.82
CA LYS A 203 -9.17 -15.55 -14.72
C LYS A 203 -7.94 -14.70 -15.03
N ARG A 204 -6.76 -15.24 -14.71
CA ARG A 204 -5.46 -14.65 -15.04
C ARG A 204 -4.75 -15.44 -16.10
N SER A 205 -4.02 -14.77 -16.99
CA SER A 205 -3.05 -15.40 -17.87
C SER A 205 -1.75 -14.60 -17.86
N PHE A 206 -0.64 -15.31 -17.88
CA PHE A 206 0.70 -14.75 -17.89
C PHE A 206 1.46 -15.35 -19.07
N THR A 207 1.74 -14.51 -20.07
CA THR A 207 2.54 -14.90 -21.23
C THR A 207 3.92 -14.33 -21.05
N GLU A 208 4.95 -15.18 -21.14
CA GLU A 208 6.34 -14.77 -20.98
C GLU A 208 7.22 -15.18 -22.16
N ASN A 209 8.23 -14.33 -22.38
CA ASN A 209 9.40 -14.65 -23.18
C ASN A 209 10.61 -14.14 -22.38
N SER A 210 11.27 -15.02 -21.66
CA SER A 210 12.33 -14.64 -20.73
C SER A 210 13.55 -15.53 -20.83
N SER A 211 14.71 -14.92 -20.60
CA SER A 211 16.00 -15.56 -20.43
C SER A 211 16.62 -15.05 -19.13
N VAL A 212 16.93 -15.95 -18.22
CA VAL A 212 17.54 -15.64 -16.93
C VAL A 212 18.84 -16.41 -16.80
N GLU A 213 19.94 -15.69 -16.55
CA GLU A 213 21.24 -16.27 -16.22
C GLU A 213 21.75 -15.68 -14.89
N LEU A 214 21.73 -16.49 -13.84
CA LEU A 214 22.17 -16.07 -12.51
C LEU A 214 23.56 -16.66 -12.21
N LEU A 215 24.50 -15.76 -11.93
CA LEU A 215 25.89 -16.14 -11.64
C LEU A 215 26.02 -16.83 -10.27
N THR A 216 27.00 -17.71 -10.15
CA THR A 216 27.39 -18.40 -8.91
C THR A 216 27.49 -17.49 -7.66
N PRO A 217 28.07 -16.29 -7.70
CA PRO A 217 28.11 -15.41 -6.54
C PRO A 217 26.73 -14.97 -6.03
N LEU A 218 25.71 -14.92 -6.90
CA LEU A 218 24.35 -14.54 -6.55
C LEU A 218 23.56 -15.67 -5.90
N THR A 219 23.79 -16.88 -6.38
CA THR A 219 22.96 -18.04 -6.01
C THR A 219 23.62 -18.96 -4.99
N GLY A 220 24.96 -18.90 -4.88
CA GLY A 220 25.75 -19.89 -4.14
C GLY A 220 25.77 -21.29 -4.79
N SER A 221 25.19 -21.44 -5.98
CA SER A 221 25.25 -22.68 -6.77
C SER A 221 26.67 -22.84 -7.37
N PRO A 222 27.20 -24.07 -7.50
CA PRO A 222 28.52 -24.29 -8.10
C PRO A 222 28.59 -23.91 -9.58
N ASP A 223 27.45 -23.91 -10.27
CA ASP A 223 27.31 -23.53 -11.67
C ASP A 223 26.30 -22.40 -11.83
N PRO A 224 26.40 -21.54 -12.85
CA PRO A 224 25.36 -20.55 -13.17
C PRO A 224 24.01 -21.23 -13.43
N ILE A 225 22.95 -20.60 -12.95
CA ILE A 225 21.58 -21.05 -13.25
C ILE A 225 21.12 -20.35 -14.52
N VAL A 226 20.87 -21.11 -15.57
CA VAL A 226 20.40 -20.59 -16.86
C VAL A 226 19.03 -21.18 -17.15
N THR A 227 18.05 -20.30 -17.38
CA THR A 227 16.69 -20.70 -17.70
C THR A 227 16.15 -19.83 -18.84
N ASN A 228 15.57 -20.48 -19.85
CA ASN A 228 14.87 -19.80 -20.94
C ASN A 228 13.44 -20.31 -20.99
N THR A 229 12.48 -19.43 -21.01
CA THR A 229 11.06 -19.79 -21.03
C THR A 229 10.31 -18.95 -22.05
N VAL A 230 9.48 -19.61 -22.84
CA VAL A 230 8.49 -19.00 -23.72
C VAL A 230 7.21 -19.79 -23.53
N GLY A 231 6.16 -19.15 -23.06
CA GLY A 231 4.90 -19.84 -22.78
C GLY A 231 3.82 -18.95 -22.25
N THR A 232 2.66 -19.56 -22.01
CA THR A 232 1.51 -18.92 -21.37
C THR A 232 0.99 -19.85 -20.28
N ASP A 233 0.93 -19.34 -19.07
CA ASP A 233 0.29 -19.97 -17.93
C ASP A 233 -1.01 -19.25 -17.60
N SER A 234 -2.00 -19.96 -17.07
CA SER A 234 -3.28 -19.37 -16.69
C SER A 234 -3.83 -20.05 -15.45
N ALA A 235 -4.49 -19.26 -14.62
CA ALA A 235 -5.21 -19.72 -13.43
C ALA A 235 -6.60 -19.07 -13.38
N THR A 236 -7.57 -19.80 -12.83
CA THR A 236 -8.89 -19.26 -12.52
C THR A 236 -9.11 -19.44 -11.02
N ASN A 237 -9.39 -18.37 -10.34
CA ASN A 237 -9.59 -18.33 -8.91
C ASN A 237 -10.99 -17.82 -8.60
N ASP A 238 -11.70 -18.47 -7.67
CA ASP A 238 -12.97 -18.00 -7.18
C ASP A 238 -13.02 -18.00 -5.64
N THR A 239 -13.82 -17.14 -5.09
CA THR A 239 -13.99 -17.05 -3.64
C THR A 239 -15.33 -16.46 -3.25
N PHE A 240 -15.85 -16.94 -2.11
CA PHE A 240 -16.96 -16.32 -1.43
C PHE A 240 -16.49 -15.66 -0.13
N ASN A 241 -16.80 -14.37 0.02
CA ASN A 241 -16.37 -13.52 1.12
C ASN A 241 -17.58 -13.07 1.94
N PRO A 242 -17.97 -13.78 3.01
CA PRO A 242 -19.04 -13.38 3.90
C PRO A 242 -18.59 -12.28 4.86
N ARG A 243 -19.57 -11.49 5.31
CA ARG A 243 -19.41 -10.48 6.36
C ARG A 243 -20.60 -10.49 7.31
N LEU A 244 -20.31 -10.40 8.61
CA LEU A 244 -21.27 -10.18 9.68
C LEU A 244 -20.82 -9.00 10.50
N ASN A 245 -21.70 -8.04 10.75
CA ASN A 245 -21.46 -6.97 11.70
C ASN A 245 -22.67 -6.83 12.65
N VAL A 246 -22.39 -6.67 13.91
CA VAL A 246 -23.41 -6.40 14.95
C VAL A 246 -22.98 -5.15 15.69
N ALA A 247 -23.78 -4.10 15.63
CA ALA A 247 -23.57 -2.88 16.40
C ALA A 247 -24.65 -2.69 17.46
N TYR A 248 -24.24 -2.27 18.65
CA TYR A 248 -25.10 -1.95 19.76
C TYR A 248 -24.89 -0.52 20.23
N TYR A 249 -25.95 0.25 20.29
CA TYR A 249 -26.00 1.65 20.70
C TYR A 249 -26.67 1.75 22.07
N PRO A 250 -25.92 1.67 23.19
CA PRO A 250 -26.50 1.80 24.53
C PRO A 250 -27.14 3.19 24.74
N ASN A 251 -26.62 4.21 24.09
CA ASN A 251 -27.12 5.58 24.03
C ASN A 251 -26.59 6.29 22.77
N GLU A 252 -27.04 7.52 22.52
CA GLU A 252 -26.68 8.33 21.34
C GLU A 252 -25.16 8.64 21.23
N ASN A 253 -24.41 8.53 22.32
CA ASN A 253 -22.99 8.88 22.39
C ASN A 253 -22.07 7.67 22.45
N SER A 254 -22.61 6.46 22.34
CA SER A 254 -21.82 5.24 22.50
C SER A 254 -22.26 4.15 21.54
N MET A 255 -21.30 3.47 20.96
CA MET A 255 -21.49 2.30 20.11
C MET A 255 -20.50 1.21 20.52
N LEU A 256 -20.99 -0.02 20.65
CA LEU A 256 -20.16 -1.22 20.72
C LEU A 256 -20.41 -2.05 19.46
N TYR A 257 -19.40 -2.71 18.93
CA TYR A 257 -19.57 -3.52 17.74
C TYR A 257 -18.72 -4.78 17.76
N PHE A 258 -19.17 -5.76 17.00
CA PHE A 258 -18.44 -6.95 16.61
C PHE A 258 -18.53 -7.11 15.11
N GLU A 259 -17.42 -7.45 14.48
CA GLU A 259 -17.36 -7.78 13.06
C GLU A 259 -16.60 -9.08 12.84
N ALA A 260 -17.10 -9.92 11.92
CA ALA A 260 -16.40 -11.05 11.34
C ALA A 260 -16.49 -10.96 9.83
N ALA A 261 -15.36 -10.95 9.15
CA ALA A 261 -15.30 -10.82 7.69
C ALA A 261 -14.19 -11.69 7.12
N LYS A 262 -14.48 -12.32 5.97
CA LYS A 262 -13.48 -13.02 5.17
C LYS A 262 -13.01 -12.12 4.03
N GLY A 263 -11.69 -11.97 3.89
CA GLY A 263 -11.01 -11.38 2.74
C GLY A 263 -10.17 -12.41 1.99
N PHE A 264 -9.63 -12.02 0.84
CA PHE A 264 -8.74 -12.87 0.04
C PHE A 264 -7.79 -11.99 -0.78
N ARG A 265 -6.71 -12.61 -1.26
CA ARG A 265 -5.91 -12.11 -2.40
C ARG A 265 -5.92 -13.20 -3.47
N SER A 266 -6.05 -12.79 -4.72
CA SER A 266 -5.91 -13.71 -5.86
C SER A 266 -4.52 -14.31 -5.89
N GLY A 267 -4.42 -15.53 -6.41
CA GLY A 267 -3.14 -16.19 -6.63
C GLY A 267 -2.24 -15.37 -7.56
N SER A 268 -0.96 -15.39 -7.31
CA SER A 268 0.05 -14.77 -8.18
C SER A 268 0.51 -15.74 -9.26
N ILE A 269 0.97 -15.20 -10.40
CA ILE A 269 1.69 -15.97 -11.41
C ILE A 269 3.07 -15.35 -11.54
N THR A 270 4.09 -16.13 -11.23
CA THR A 270 5.51 -15.74 -11.36
C THR A 270 6.08 -16.32 -12.64
N SER A 271 7.03 -15.64 -13.28
CA SER A 271 7.79 -16.19 -14.42
C SER A 271 8.33 -17.59 -14.10
N THR A 272 8.06 -18.55 -14.97
CA THR A 272 8.57 -19.93 -14.83
C THR A 272 10.10 -19.97 -14.80
N ALA A 273 10.77 -19.07 -15.53
CA ALA A 273 12.22 -18.94 -15.49
C ALA A 273 12.72 -18.52 -14.11
N ILE A 274 12.09 -17.49 -13.52
CA ILE A 274 12.44 -16.98 -12.19
C ILE A 274 12.08 -18.00 -11.10
N MET A 275 10.93 -18.67 -11.21
CA MET A 275 10.53 -19.72 -10.26
C MET A 275 11.48 -20.91 -10.28
N THR A 276 11.92 -21.37 -11.47
CA THR A 276 12.89 -22.45 -11.61
C THR A 276 14.24 -22.09 -10.95
N ALA A 277 14.73 -20.87 -11.18
CA ALA A 277 15.95 -20.37 -10.56
C ALA A 277 15.82 -20.28 -9.03
N SER A 278 14.67 -19.79 -8.54
CA SER A 278 14.37 -19.68 -7.12
C SER A 278 14.25 -21.03 -6.43
N ASN A 279 13.56 -22.00 -7.05
CA ASN A 279 13.45 -23.37 -6.56
C ASN A 279 14.83 -24.04 -6.42
N THR A 280 15.70 -23.83 -7.40
CA THR A 280 17.09 -24.33 -7.33
C THR A 280 17.85 -23.70 -6.16
N THR A 281 17.72 -22.39 -5.97
CA THR A 281 18.39 -21.66 -4.89
C THR A 281 17.86 -22.05 -3.51
N LEU A 282 16.57 -22.37 -3.41
CA LEU A 282 15.93 -22.87 -2.19
C LEU A 282 16.27 -24.33 -1.85
N GLY A 283 17.19 -24.95 -2.59
CA GLY A 283 17.67 -26.30 -2.31
C GLY A 283 16.98 -27.41 -3.11
N GLY A 284 16.37 -27.04 -4.24
CA GLY A 284 15.65 -27.97 -5.13
C GLY A 284 14.20 -28.17 -4.71
N THR A 285 13.56 -27.13 -4.22
CA THR A 285 12.10 -27.08 -3.99
C THR A 285 11.34 -27.17 -5.31
N ASN A 286 10.04 -27.36 -5.24
CA ASN A 286 9.17 -27.48 -6.41
C ASN A 286 7.90 -26.62 -6.23
N TYR A 287 8.08 -25.34 -5.88
CA TYR A 287 6.98 -24.40 -5.86
C TYR A 287 6.48 -24.16 -7.28
N ASP A 288 5.17 -24.15 -7.45
CA ASP A 288 4.53 -23.82 -8.72
C ASP A 288 4.68 -22.33 -9.04
N ASN A 289 4.70 -22.01 -10.32
CA ASN A 289 4.75 -20.62 -10.79
C ASN A 289 3.41 -19.88 -10.61
N ALA A 290 2.30 -20.61 -10.51
CA ALA A 290 0.98 -20.06 -10.15
C ALA A 290 0.61 -20.51 -8.73
N SER A 291 0.33 -19.56 -7.85
CA SER A 291 -0.15 -19.83 -6.49
C SER A 291 -1.67 -19.82 -6.43
N GLU A 292 -2.21 -20.59 -5.50
CA GLU A 292 -3.62 -20.50 -5.11
C GLU A 292 -3.90 -19.18 -4.39
N PRO A 293 -5.16 -18.70 -4.35
CA PRO A 293 -5.56 -17.55 -3.55
C PRO A 293 -5.33 -17.80 -2.06
N ASP A 294 -4.84 -16.80 -1.35
CA ASP A 294 -4.84 -16.84 0.10
C ASP A 294 -6.11 -16.21 0.69
N THR A 295 -6.46 -16.60 1.92
CA THR A 295 -7.68 -16.11 2.57
C THR A 295 -7.42 -15.69 4.00
N LEU A 296 -8.07 -14.59 4.41
CA LEU A 296 -7.94 -14.02 5.73
C LEU A 296 -9.32 -13.87 6.38
N TRP A 297 -9.50 -14.47 7.55
CA TRP A 297 -10.61 -14.15 8.42
C TRP A 297 -10.19 -13.07 9.44
N ASN A 298 -10.96 -12.00 9.50
CA ASN A 298 -10.76 -10.94 10.46
C ASN A 298 -11.94 -10.89 11.45
N TYR A 299 -11.61 -10.83 12.73
CA TYR A 299 -12.57 -10.68 13.83
C TYR A 299 -12.20 -9.43 14.60
N THR A 300 -13.14 -8.51 14.72
CA THR A 300 -12.94 -7.25 15.45
C THR A 300 -14.04 -7.05 16.48
N ILE A 301 -13.66 -6.65 17.67
CA ILE A 301 -14.57 -6.14 18.67
C ILE A 301 -14.12 -4.74 19.08
N GLY A 302 -15.05 -3.81 19.14
CA GLY A 302 -14.68 -2.43 19.45
C GLY A 302 -15.80 -1.61 20.06
N GLY A 303 -15.45 -0.38 20.38
CA GLY A 303 -16.39 0.60 20.89
C GLY A 303 -15.96 2.03 20.57
N LYS A 304 -16.96 2.88 20.38
CA LYS A 304 -16.82 4.32 20.13
C LYS A 304 -17.62 5.09 21.17
N TRP A 305 -17.00 6.10 21.74
CA TRP A 305 -17.62 6.94 22.77
C TRP A 305 -17.39 8.42 22.48
N ASN A 306 -18.44 9.20 22.57
CA ASN A 306 -18.38 10.64 22.56
C ASN A 306 -18.79 11.17 23.95
N LEU A 307 -17.80 11.57 24.71
CA LEU A 307 -17.96 12.02 26.11
C LEU A 307 -17.92 13.56 26.20
N GLY A 308 -18.43 14.26 25.18
CA GLY A 308 -18.44 15.71 25.10
C GLY A 308 -17.11 16.24 24.57
N SER A 309 -16.18 16.63 25.45
CA SER A 309 -14.85 17.09 25.01
C SER A 309 -13.87 15.98 24.66
N VAL A 310 -14.23 14.70 24.87
CA VAL A 310 -13.36 13.54 24.58
C VAL A 310 -14.11 12.57 23.69
N SER A 311 -13.51 12.19 22.57
CA SER A 311 -13.95 11.09 21.72
C SER A 311 -12.93 9.95 21.79
N ILE A 312 -13.40 8.72 21.95
CA ILE A 312 -12.57 7.52 22.05
C ILE A 312 -13.07 6.50 21.04
N ASP A 313 -12.15 5.90 20.29
CA ASP A 313 -12.38 4.75 19.42
C ASP A 313 -11.35 3.68 19.81
N LEU A 314 -11.84 2.52 20.28
CA LEU A 314 -11.02 1.38 20.72
C LEU A 314 -11.49 0.12 20.00
N ALA A 315 -10.56 -0.60 19.39
CA ALA A 315 -10.82 -1.89 18.78
C ALA A 315 -9.74 -2.90 19.20
N ALA A 316 -10.14 -4.14 19.40
CA ALA A 316 -9.25 -5.29 19.45
C ALA A 316 -9.57 -6.19 18.27
N PHE A 317 -8.54 -6.68 17.60
CA PHE A 317 -8.70 -7.53 16.43
C PHE A 317 -7.87 -8.81 16.55
N PHE A 318 -8.36 -9.81 15.86
CA PHE A 318 -7.66 -11.06 15.57
C PHE A 318 -7.91 -11.42 14.12
N TYR A 319 -6.87 -11.85 13.41
CA TYR A 319 -7.02 -12.43 12.10
C TYR A 319 -6.21 -13.72 11.94
N ASP A 320 -6.79 -14.60 11.16
CA ASP A 320 -6.24 -15.88 10.75
C ASP A 320 -6.11 -15.85 9.22
N TRP A 321 -4.90 -15.96 8.72
CA TRP A 321 -4.57 -15.82 7.32
C TRP A 321 -3.87 -17.07 6.83
N GLY A 322 -4.66 -17.93 6.18
CA GLY A 322 -4.19 -19.21 5.65
C GLY A 322 -3.54 -19.08 4.29
N ASP A 323 -2.53 -19.94 4.06
CA ASP A 323 -1.78 -20.04 2.81
C ASP A 323 -1.18 -18.70 2.36
N ALA A 324 -0.70 -17.89 3.31
CA ALA A 324 -0.28 -16.52 3.07
C ALA A 324 0.82 -16.44 2.00
N GLN A 325 0.51 -15.74 0.92
CA GLN A 325 1.46 -15.42 -0.14
C GLN A 325 2.43 -14.35 0.38
N VAL A 326 3.67 -14.74 0.60
CA VAL A 326 4.73 -13.85 1.06
C VAL A 326 5.74 -13.60 -0.05
N GLU A 327 6.15 -12.35 -0.15
CA GLU A 327 7.21 -11.93 -1.05
C GLU A 327 8.58 -12.31 -0.47
N ILE A 328 9.37 -13.08 -1.19
CA ILE A 328 10.74 -13.45 -0.81
C ILE A 328 11.69 -13.26 -1.99
N SER A 329 12.98 -13.16 -1.71
CA SER A 329 14.01 -12.94 -2.74
C SER A 329 15.19 -13.90 -2.58
N PRO A 330 15.00 -15.19 -2.88
CA PRO A 330 16.05 -16.21 -2.66
C PRO A 330 17.23 -16.07 -3.61
N ALA A 331 17.07 -15.46 -4.76
CA ALA A 331 18.06 -15.37 -5.84
C ALA A 331 18.17 -13.95 -6.43
N LEU A 332 18.07 -12.90 -5.59
CA LEU A 332 17.98 -11.48 -5.99
C LEU A 332 16.78 -11.12 -6.87
N GLN A 333 15.93 -12.08 -7.16
CA GLN A 333 14.65 -11.90 -7.84
C GLN A 333 13.53 -12.15 -6.83
N THR A 334 12.56 -11.29 -6.87
CA THR A 334 11.37 -11.41 -6.01
C THR A 334 10.41 -12.44 -6.59
N ILE A 335 9.98 -13.37 -5.75
CA ILE A 335 8.88 -14.27 -6.00
C ILE A 335 7.82 -14.13 -4.92
N VAL A 336 6.58 -14.44 -5.26
CA VAL A 336 5.46 -14.47 -4.33
C VAL A 336 4.92 -15.90 -4.28
N ILE A 337 5.05 -16.53 -3.13
CA ILE A 337 4.64 -17.93 -2.94
C ILE A 337 3.92 -18.09 -1.58
N PRO A 338 3.02 -19.10 -1.44
CA PRO A 338 2.48 -19.46 -0.14
C PRO A 338 3.58 -20.11 0.70
N VAL A 339 4.00 -19.48 1.76
CA VAL A 339 5.12 -19.96 2.60
C VAL A 339 4.73 -20.28 4.03
N ALA A 340 3.60 -19.77 4.51
CA ALA A 340 3.20 -19.87 5.91
C ALA A 340 1.71 -19.57 6.08
N ASP A 341 1.18 -19.97 7.22
CA ASP A 341 0.00 -19.36 7.80
C ASP A 341 0.41 -18.15 8.65
N ILE A 342 -0.47 -17.19 8.84
CA ILE A 342 -0.18 -15.99 9.63
C ILE A 342 -1.31 -15.76 10.62
N GLU A 343 -0.97 -15.69 11.90
CA GLU A 343 -1.88 -15.22 12.93
C GLU A 343 -1.53 -13.80 13.34
N GLY A 344 -2.55 -12.94 13.44
CA GLY A 344 -2.36 -11.56 13.88
C GLY A 344 -3.36 -11.15 14.93
N ARG A 345 -2.90 -10.39 15.91
CA ARG A 345 -3.75 -9.80 16.95
C ARG A 345 -3.22 -8.44 17.39
N GLY A 346 -4.12 -7.58 17.76
CA GLY A 346 -3.72 -6.25 18.17
C GLY A 346 -4.84 -5.40 18.73
N ILE A 347 -4.47 -4.18 19.06
CA ILE A 347 -5.37 -3.17 19.60
C ILE A 347 -5.12 -1.85 18.85
N ASP A 348 -6.20 -1.23 18.40
CA ASP A 348 -6.23 0.13 17.88
C ASP A 348 -6.89 1.06 18.87
N LEU A 349 -6.27 2.20 19.17
CA LEU A 349 -6.81 3.23 20.04
C LEU A 349 -6.65 4.61 19.40
N THR A 350 -7.76 5.34 19.28
CA THR A 350 -7.77 6.75 18.92
C THR A 350 -8.49 7.57 20.00
N ILE A 351 -7.88 8.66 20.43
CA ILE A 351 -8.45 9.60 21.37
C ILE A 351 -8.36 11.01 20.77
N ALA A 352 -9.47 11.71 20.70
CA ALA A 352 -9.51 13.14 20.40
C ALA A 352 -10.01 13.88 21.66
N TRP A 353 -9.30 14.92 22.07
CA TRP A 353 -9.63 15.69 23.27
C TRP A 353 -9.56 17.19 22.99
N ASP A 354 -10.71 17.83 23.07
CA ASP A 354 -10.80 19.28 23.15
C ASP A 354 -10.49 19.71 24.58
N THR A 355 -9.29 20.22 24.78
CA THR A 355 -8.81 20.54 26.13
C THR A 355 -9.53 21.76 26.72
N PRO A 356 -9.47 21.98 28.06
CA PRO A 356 -9.96 23.20 28.66
C PRO A 356 -9.21 24.48 28.25
N ILE A 357 -8.08 24.34 27.55
CA ILE A 357 -7.33 25.49 27.01
C ILE A 357 -8.00 25.91 25.71
N ASP A 358 -8.45 27.16 25.65
CA ASP A 358 -9.15 27.72 24.50
C ASP A 358 -8.38 27.53 23.19
N GLY A 359 -9.01 26.83 22.24
CA GLY A 359 -8.48 26.53 20.92
C GLY A 359 -7.45 25.40 20.86
N LEU A 360 -7.14 24.69 21.96
CA LEU A 360 -6.21 23.57 21.97
C LEU A 360 -6.94 22.22 21.95
N SER A 361 -6.69 21.44 20.89
CA SER A 361 -7.13 20.05 20.77
C SER A 361 -5.92 19.11 20.71
N LEU A 362 -6.01 17.97 21.39
CA LEU A 362 -5.02 16.90 21.37
C LEU A 362 -5.60 15.66 20.73
N TYR A 363 -4.77 14.94 19.96
CA TYR A 363 -5.13 13.70 19.30
C TYR A 363 -4.04 12.66 19.59
N PHE A 364 -4.46 11.49 20.00
CA PHE A 364 -3.62 10.30 20.10
C PHE A 364 -4.17 9.25 19.14
N SER A 365 -3.30 8.57 18.40
CA SER A 365 -3.62 7.36 17.67
C SER A 365 -2.49 6.36 17.87
N GLY A 366 -2.83 5.15 18.27
CA GLY A 366 -1.86 4.09 18.53
C GLY A 366 -2.40 2.73 18.14
N ASN A 367 -1.49 1.90 17.65
CA ASN A 367 -1.70 0.52 17.26
C ASN A 367 -0.66 -0.37 17.93
N THR A 368 -1.10 -1.52 18.44
CA THR A 368 -0.20 -2.65 18.76
C THR A 368 -0.56 -3.80 17.84
N ASN A 369 0.45 -4.49 17.32
CA ASN A 369 0.26 -5.50 16.30
C ASN A 369 1.27 -6.64 16.48
N GLU A 370 0.80 -7.78 16.96
CA GLU A 370 1.56 -9.02 17.04
C GLU A 370 1.12 -9.92 15.89
N VAL A 371 2.00 -10.10 14.91
CA VAL A 371 1.73 -10.85 13.67
C VAL A 371 2.81 -11.89 13.51
N GLU A 372 2.45 -13.15 13.68
CA GLU A 372 3.39 -14.25 13.74
C GLU A 372 3.19 -15.21 12.57
N LEU A 373 4.29 -15.73 12.06
CA LEU A 373 4.32 -16.80 11.08
C LEU A 373 4.09 -18.15 11.79
N ASP A 374 3.31 -19.02 11.16
CA ASP A 374 3.07 -20.40 11.61
C ASP A 374 3.12 -21.35 10.41
N ASN A 375 3.44 -22.63 10.64
CA ASN A 375 3.54 -23.65 9.60
C ASN A 375 4.50 -23.29 8.44
N VAL A 376 5.60 -22.58 8.72
CA VAL A 376 6.53 -22.13 7.69
C VAL A 376 7.24 -23.30 7.03
N ASP A 377 7.30 -23.28 5.70
CA ASP A 377 8.01 -24.32 4.94
C ASP A 377 9.49 -24.43 5.37
N GLU A 378 9.96 -25.64 5.66
CA GLU A 378 11.33 -25.92 6.13
C GLU A 378 12.41 -25.44 5.15
N ALA A 379 12.14 -25.47 3.85
CA ALA A 379 13.06 -24.95 2.85
C ALA A 379 13.26 -23.45 2.97
N ILE A 380 12.21 -22.72 3.30
CA ILE A 380 12.26 -21.26 3.57
C ILE A 380 13.05 -21.01 4.84
N VAL A 381 12.74 -21.70 5.94
CA VAL A 381 13.45 -21.53 7.23
C VAL A 381 14.95 -21.83 7.07
N THR A 382 15.31 -22.84 6.27
CA THR A 382 16.71 -23.19 6.00
C THR A 382 17.48 -22.05 5.32
N LYS A 383 16.86 -21.30 4.42
CA LYS A 383 17.49 -20.21 3.65
C LYS A 383 17.30 -18.84 4.28
N LEU A 384 16.16 -18.65 4.93
CA LEU A 384 15.73 -17.40 5.57
C LEU A 384 15.37 -17.69 7.06
N PRO A 385 16.37 -17.97 7.92
CA PRO A 385 16.12 -18.43 9.30
C PRO A 385 15.31 -17.45 10.17
N PHE A 386 15.20 -16.19 9.73
CA PHE A 386 14.42 -15.17 10.39
C PHE A 386 12.91 -15.29 10.11
N MET A 387 12.50 -16.21 9.24
CA MET A 387 11.10 -16.49 8.87
C MET A 387 10.60 -17.82 9.48
N GLY A 388 11.13 -18.26 10.60
CA GLY A 388 10.64 -19.48 11.25
C GLY A 388 9.32 -19.27 12.02
N ASP A 389 8.69 -20.39 12.42
CA ASP A 389 7.46 -20.37 13.24
C ASP A 389 7.62 -19.52 14.50
N GLY A 390 6.59 -18.71 14.80
CA GLY A 390 6.58 -17.76 15.89
C GLY A 390 7.41 -16.49 15.63
N SER A 391 8.00 -16.35 14.45
CA SER A 391 8.67 -15.11 14.05
C SER A 391 7.64 -14.04 13.69
N GLN A 392 7.93 -12.79 14.06
CA GLN A 392 7.15 -11.64 13.60
C GLN A 392 7.18 -11.59 12.07
N LEU A 393 6.03 -11.41 11.42
CA LEU A 393 5.95 -11.22 9.97
C LEU A 393 6.88 -10.05 9.55
N PRO A 394 7.86 -10.30 8.69
CA PRO A 394 8.73 -9.22 8.19
C PRO A 394 7.92 -8.12 7.51
N GLY A 395 8.41 -6.89 7.57
CA GLY A 395 7.69 -5.71 7.08
C GLY A 395 6.68 -5.12 8.05
N THR A 396 6.40 -5.77 9.20
CA THR A 396 5.44 -5.29 10.21
C THR A 396 6.12 -4.74 11.45
N ALA A 397 5.58 -3.65 12.00
CA ALA A 397 6.00 -3.07 13.28
C ALA A 397 5.09 -3.56 14.41
N LYS A 398 5.65 -3.86 15.59
CA LYS A 398 4.87 -4.28 16.76
C LYS A 398 4.02 -3.17 17.35
N SER A 399 4.46 -1.93 17.21
CA SER A 399 3.66 -0.77 17.60
C SER A 399 3.95 0.45 16.73
N THR A 400 2.93 1.26 16.57
CA THR A 400 3.04 2.59 15.97
C THR A 400 2.09 3.52 16.72
N TYR A 401 2.56 4.70 17.10
CA TYR A 401 1.68 5.71 17.68
C TYR A 401 2.03 7.12 17.23
N SER A 402 1.05 7.98 17.30
CA SER A 402 1.19 9.40 17.01
C SER A 402 0.47 10.25 18.05
N ILE A 403 1.05 11.40 18.33
CA ILE A 403 0.45 12.43 19.17
C ILE A 403 0.45 13.72 18.37
N ARG A 404 -0.73 14.34 18.24
CA ARG A 404 -0.88 15.64 17.58
C ARG A 404 -1.48 16.64 18.55
N ALA A 405 -0.91 17.83 18.58
CA ALA A 405 -1.46 18.99 19.26
C ALA A 405 -1.81 20.06 18.22
N ASN A 406 -3.04 20.54 18.21
CA ASN A 406 -3.51 21.64 17.36
C ASN A 406 -3.97 22.80 18.25
N LEU A 407 -3.44 23.98 18.01
CA LEU A 407 -3.87 25.21 18.66
C LEU A 407 -4.36 26.20 17.60
N ILE A 408 -5.62 26.58 17.67
CA ILE A 408 -6.22 27.65 16.85
C ILE A 408 -6.80 28.66 17.81
N ARG A 409 -6.16 29.82 17.91
CA ARG A 409 -6.53 30.81 18.88
C ARG A 409 -6.69 32.20 18.24
N PRO A 410 -7.90 32.82 18.30
CA PRO A 410 -8.09 34.21 17.93
C PRO A 410 -7.20 35.14 18.80
N LEU A 411 -6.55 36.05 18.13
CA LEU A 411 -5.76 37.13 18.75
C LEU A 411 -6.48 38.47 18.54
N ASN A 412 -5.92 39.56 19.09
CA ASN A 412 -6.41 40.88 18.81
C ASN A 412 -6.19 41.27 17.33
N ASN A 413 -6.99 42.23 16.82
CA ASN A 413 -6.87 42.75 15.45
C ASN A 413 -7.13 41.75 14.32
N ASP A 414 -8.14 40.88 14.46
CA ASP A 414 -8.56 39.89 13.47
C ASP A 414 -7.46 38.90 13.05
N MET A 415 -6.46 38.75 13.89
CA MET A 415 -5.41 37.74 13.72
C MET A 415 -5.79 36.44 14.39
N THR A 416 -5.37 35.32 13.82
CA THR A 416 -5.49 34.00 14.41
C THR A 416 -4.11 33.34 14.51
N LEU A 417 -3.78 32.91 15.73
CA LEU A 417 -2.61 32.03 15.96
C LEU A 417 -2.98 30.58 15.59
N ASN A 418 -2.16 29.97 14.74
CA ASN A 418 -2.28 28.57 14.39
C ASN A 418 -0.96 27.91 14.77
N ALA A 419 -1.02 26.83 15.54
CA ALA A 419 0.15 26.00 15.83
C ALA A 419 -0.24 24.53 15.77
N ASN A 420 0.64 23.72 15.23
CA ASN A 420 0.49 22.29 15.14
C ASN A 420 1.82 21.61 15.48
N ALA A 421 1.75 20.54 16.25
CA ALA A 421 2.87 19.65 16.47
C ALA A 421 2.39 18.20 16.27
N LEU A 422 3.15 17.40 15.53
CA LEU A 422 2.91 15.99 15.30
C LEU A 422 4.17 15.20 15.64
N PHE A 423 4.06 14.33 16.63
CA PHE A 423 5.05 13.32 16.96
C PHE A 423 4.55 11.97 16.46
N VAL A 424 5.41 11.19 15.82
CA VAL A 424 5.16 9.83 15.35
C VAL A 424 6.29 8.94 15.80
N GLN A 425 5.96 7.80 16.39
CA GLN A 425 6.88 6.73 16.71
C GLN A 425 6.42 5.44 16.04
N ARG A 426 7.37 4.68 15.48
CA ARG A 426 7.16 3.33 14.96
C ARG A 426 8.28 2.43 15.49
N ASP A 427 7.91 1.24 15.96
CA ASP A 427 8.87 0.20 16.34
C ASP A 427 9.75 -0.25 15.15
N SER A 428 10.80 -0.97 15.48
CA SER A 428 11.68 -1.60 14.50
C SER A 428 10.91 -2.52 13.56
N VAL A 429 11.40 -2.63 12.31
CA VAL A 429 10.81 -3.47 11.26
C VAL A 429 11.89 -4.35 10.65
N GLN A 430 11.60 -5.62 10.49
CA GLN A 430 12.50 -6.58 9.86
C GLN A 430 12.31 -6.59 8.35
N SER A 431 13.41 -6.62 7.59
CA SER A 431 13.40 -6.75 6.13
C SER A 431 12.94 -8.14 5.69
N VAL A 432 12.07 -8.21 4.70
CA VAL A 432 11.61 -9.46 4.08
C VAL A 432 12.72 -10.15 3.25
N PHE A 433 13.75 -9.42 2.84
CA PHE A 433 14.77 -9.92 1.91
C PHE A 433 15.96 -10.58 2.61
N ASP A 434 16.39 -10.03 3.73
CA ASP A 434 17.66 -10.42 4.38
C ASP A 434 17.58 -10.45 5.91
N GLY A 435 16.41 -10.21 6.47
CA GLY A 435 16.16 -10.24 7.90
C GLY A 435 16.82 -9.09 8.69
N ARG A 436 17.47 -8.13 8.03
CA ARG A 436 18.03 -6.96 8.72
C ARG A 436 16.92 -6.13 9.34
N ILE A 437 17.24 -5.51 10.46
CA ILE A 437 16.27 -4.74 11.23
C ILE A 437 16.48 -3.25 10.96
N ALA A 438 15.47 -2.60 10.38
CA ALA A 438 15.34 -1.16 10.41
C ALA A 438 14.96 -0.75 11.83
N PRO A 439 15.71 0.13 12.50
CA PRO A 439 15.46 0.50 13.89
C PRO A 439 14.09 1.22 14.05
N SER A 440 13.67 1.39 15.31
CA SER A 440 12.56 2.29 15.62
C SER A 440 12.85 3.70 15.15
N ILE A 441 11.84 4.41 14.71
CA ILE A 441 11.94 5.81 14.28
C ILE A 441 11.06 6.72 15.13
N GLU A 442 11.54 7.94 15.35
CA GLU A 442 10.84 8.99 16.06
C GLU A 442 10.89 10.30 15.26
N LEU A 443 9.76 10.78 14.81
CA LEU A 443 9.65 11.98 13.98
C LEU A 443 8.83 13.04 14.67
N LEU A 444 9.38 14.23 14.84
CA LEU A 444 8.66 15.41 15.30
C LEU A 444 8.59 16.45 14.19
N ASN A 445 7.38 16.82 13.81
CA ASN A 445 7.10 17.93 12.93
C ASN A 445 6.28 19.00 13.68
N ALA A 446 6.58 20.26 13.49
CA ALA A 446 5.83 21.34 14.10
C ALA A 446 5.73 22.55 13.19
N ASN A 447 4.65 23.28 13.31
CA ASN A 447 4.51 24.60 12.69
C ASN A 447 3.79 25.56 13.64
N ILE A 448 4.09 26.84 13.50
CA ILE A 448 3.42 27.93 14.17
C ILE A 448 3.28 29.11 13.22
N GLY A 449 2.13 29.72 13.17
CA GLY A 449 1.90 30.83 12.25
C GLY A 449 0.76 31.73 12.69
N ILE A 450 0.71 32.88 12.06
CA ILE A 450 -0.35 33.86 12.24
C ILE A 450 -1.05 34.07 10.90
N SER A 451 -2.37 34.02 10.90
CA SER A 451 -3.22 34.39 9.77
C SER A 451 -3.99 35.67 10.05
N LYS A 452 -4.14 36.51 9.02
CA LYS A 452 -4.96 37.72 9.02
C LYS A 452 -5.46 37.96 7.60
N ASP A 453 -6.78 38.18 7.44
CA ASP A 453 -7.41 38.36 6.13
C ASP A 453 -6.96 37.27 5.14
N ASN A 454 -6.32 37.65 4.04
CA ASN A 454 -5.82 36.76 3.00
C ASN A 454 -4.40 36.27 3.24
N TRP A 455 -3.77 36.63 4.37
CA TRP A 455 -2.37 36.32 4.63
C TRP A 455 -2.21 35.27 5.71
N LYS A 456 -1.27 34.31 5.46
CA LYS A 456 -0.74 33.42 6.50
C LYS A 456 0.79 33.48 6.47
N PHE A 457 1.39 33.76 7.61
CA PHE A 457 2.81 33.72 7.83
C PHE A 457 3.13 32.63 8.84
N GLY A 458 4.07 31.75 8.55
CA GLY A 458 4.41 30.63 9.41
C GLY A 458 5.88 30.31 9.46
N LEU A 459 6.28 29.73 10.58
CA LEU A 459 7.54 29.00 10.78
C LEU A 459 7.19 27.51 10.84
N PHE A 460 7.92 26.68 10.13
CA PHE A 460 7.75 25.23 10.20
C PHE A 460 9.09 24.54 10.45
N GLY A 461 9.01 23.39 11.11
CA GLY A 461 10.12 22.46 11.29
C GLY A 461 9.66 21.05 10.95
N ARG A 462 10.42 20.34 10.16
CA ARG A 462 10.23 18.92 9.82
C ARG A 462 11.40 18.12 10.32
N ASN A 463 11.13 16.90 10.77
CA ASN A 463 12.14 16.02 11.35
C ASN A 463 12.99 16.76 12.43
N LEU A 464 12.32 17.37 13.40
CA LEU A 464 12.97 18.14 14.47
C LEU A 464 13.79 17.24 15.43
N THR A 465 13.49 15.94 15.45
CA THR A 465 14.23 14.90 16.18
C THR A 465 15.55 14.55 15.54
N GLU A 466 15.78 14.99 14.30
CA GLU A 466 17.00 14.65 13.54
C GLU A 466 17.13 13.13 13.29
N GLU A 467 15.99 12.50 13.02
CA GLU A 467 15.95 11.06 12.71
C GLU A 467 16.66 10.80 11.37
N GLU A 468 17.65 9.91 11.39
CA GLU A 468 18.47 9.53 10.24
C GLU A 468 18.41 8.02 9.97
N GLY A 469 17.75 7.26 10.84
CA GLY A 469 17.60 5.82 10.70
C GLY A 469 16.80 5.40 9.47
N PRO A 470 17.05 4.19 8.94
CA PRO A 470 16.26 3.69 7.82
C PRO A 470 14.81 3.47 8.20
N MET A 471 13.89 3.98 7.38
CA MET A 471 12.46 3.73 7.53
C MET A 471 12.05 2.35 7.02
N SER A 472 12.74 1.83 6.01
CA SER A 472 12.56 0.48 5.48
C SER A 472 13.88 -0.04 4.92
N MET A 473 14.02 -1.35 4.83
CA MET A 473 15.15 -2.03 4.22
C MET A 473 14.68 -2.96 3.14
N VAL A 474 15.23 -2.82 1.94
CA VAL A 474 14.93 -3.64 0.77
C VAL A 474 16.25 -4.00 0.08
N GLY A 475 16.66 -5.27 0.15
CA GLY A 475 17.79 -5.80 -0.61
C GLY A 475 19.10 -5.01 -0.46
N GLY A 476 19.41 -4.47 0.73
CA GLY A 476 20.59 -3.63 0.94
C GLY A 476 20.36 -2.13 0.75
N GLN A 477 19.24 -1.75 0.14
CA GLN A 477 18.80 -0.36 0.05
C GLN A 477 17.82 -0.05 1.18
N HIS A 478 17.73 1.21 1.56
CA HIS A 478 16.78 1.64 2.58
C HIS A 478 16.29 3.06 2.29
N SER A 479 15.04 3.30 2.63
CA SER A 479 14.48 4.65 2.64
C SER A 479 14.90 5.35 3.93
N ILE A 480 15.27 6.62 3.84
CA ILE A 480 15.55 7.46 5.00
C ILE A 480 14.54 8.61 5.09
N PRO A 481 14.31 9.16 6.30
CA PRO A 481 13.52 10.37 6.45
C PRO A 481 14.16 11.55 5.71
N PHE A 482 13.34 12.51 5.31
CA PHE A 482 13.90 13.81 4.89
C PHE A 482 14.71 14.42 6.04
N PRO A 483 15.82 15.11 5.76
CA PRO A 483 16.66 15.73 6.79
C PRO A 483 15.88 16.80 7.55
N ARG A 484 16.36 17.13 8.75
CA ARG A 484 15.79 18.22 9.52
C ARG A 484 15.73 19.50 8.69
N THR A 485 14.54 20.02 8.52
CA THR A 485 14.28 21.22 7.73
C THR A 485 13.55 22.23 8.58
N ILE A 486 14.06 23.46 8.64
CA ILE A 486 13.39 24.60 9.29
C ILE A 486 13.19 25.66 8.23
N GLY A 487 11.98 26.20 8.11
CA GLY A 487 11.67 27.17 7.07
C GLY A 487 10.53 28.13 7.45
N LEU A 488 10.40 29.15 6.64
CA LEU A 488 9.32 30.11 6.70
C LEU A 488 8.33 29.82 5.58
N SER A 489 7.04 30.03 5.84
CA SER A 489 5.99 29.95 4.84
C SER A 489 5.21 31.25 4.79
N LEU A 490 4.89 31.69 3.58
CA LEU A 490 3.98 32.79 3.32
C LEU A 490 2.93 32.31 2.32
N GLU A 491 1.67 32.38 2.70
CA GLU A 491 0.53 32.06 1.85
C GLU A 491 -0.34 33.29 1.71
N THR A 492 -0.80 33.59 0.51
CA THR A 492 -1.76 34.66 0.25
C THR A 492 -2.82 34.19 -0.76
N ASN A 493 -4.07 34.49 -0.49
CA ASN A 493 -5.20 34.24 -1.37
C ASN A 493 -5.62 35.58 -2.03
N PHE A 494 -5.81 35.56 -3.35
CA PHE A 494 -6.16 36.70 -4.15
C PHE A 494 -7.62 36.71 -4.55
#